data_80dde2a6bacacae0f07c86d971e800f6
#
_entry.id   80dde2a6bacacae0f07c86d971e800f6
#
_cell.length_a   1.000
_cell.length_b   1.000
_cell.length_c   1.000
_cell.angle_alpha   90.00
_cell.angle_beta   90.00
_cell.angle_gamma   90.00
#
_symmetry.space_group_name_H-M   'P 1'
#
loop_
_entity.id
_entity.type
_entity.pdbx_description
1 polymer ?
#
loop_
_entity_poly.entity_id
_entity_poly.type
_entity_poly.pdbx_seq_one_letter_code
_entity_poly.pdbx_strand_id
1 'polypeptide(L)'
;LVGSEMCIRDRTNIGCIYQGQKDGKPVKYYVYNVCDHQECYKEVGSQAVSYTTGVPAMIGAMMVLTGKWKKAGVYNVEEFDPDPFMEALNKWGLPWKENFDPVLVD
;
A
#
# COMPACT_ATOMS: atom_id res chain seq x y z
N LEU A 1 25.00 -11.07 -9.56
CA LEU A 1 23.62 -11.57 -9.69
C LEU A 1 23.00 -11.96 -8.34
N VAL A 2 23.24 -11.14 -7.35
CA VAL A 2 22.73 -11.36 -5.99
C VAL A 2 21.28 -10.87 -5.85
N GLY A 3 20.72 -10.17 -6.85
CA GLY A 3 19.42 -9.55 -6.78
C GLY A 3 18.22 -10.44 -7.15
N SER A 4 18.39 -11.43 -8.01
CA SER A 4 17.26 -12.21 -8.51
C SER A 4 16.79 -13.30 -7.56
N GLU A 5 17.70 -13.90 -6.79
CA GLU A 5 17.31 -14.92 -5.79
C GLU A 5 16.69 -14.31 -4.54
N MET A 6 17.11 -13.11 -4.14
CA MET A 6 16.46 -12.38 -3.04
C MET A 6 15.02 -12.01 -3.41
N CYS A 7 14.76 -11.60 -4.65
CA CYS A 7 13.41 -11.27 -5.10
C CYS A 7 12.43 -12.45 -5.13
N ILE A 8 12.90 -13.70 -5.16
CA ILE A 8 12.03 -14.90 -5.24
C ILE A 8 11.63 -15.43 -3.85
N ARG A 9 12.43 -15.18 -2.83
CA ARG A 9 12.23 -15.69 -1.46
C ARG A 9 11.90 -14.63 -0.44
N ASP A 10 11.88 -13.39 -0.85
CA ASP A 10 11.73 -12.23 0.02
C ASP A 10 10.32 -11.62 -0.06
N ARG A 11 10.13 -10.53 0.62
CA ARG A 11 8.87 -9.79 0.71
C ARG A 11 9.05 -8.37 0.23
N THR A 12 8.07 -7.85 -0.47
CA THR A 12 7.98 -6.42 -0.74
C THR A 12 7.29 -5.75 0.44
N ASN A 13 7.95 -4.77 1.04
CA ASN A 13 7.39 -3.92 2.09
C ASN A 13 7.27 -2.49 1.55
N ILE A 14 6.06 -1.98 1.52
CA ILE A 14 5.77 -0.61 1.09
C ILE A 14 5.06 0.10 2.22
N GLY A 15 5.56 1.25 2.64
CA GLY A 15 4.92 2.00 3.72
C GLY A 15 5.44 3.43 3.83
N CYS A 16 4.71 4.20 4.63
CA CYS A 16 5.04 5.59 4.94
C CYS A 16 5.15 5.77 6.44
N ILE A 17 6.22 6.45 6.86
CA ILE A 17 6.45 6.83 8.25
C ILE A 17 6.14 8.32 8.39
N TYR A 18 5.20 8.63 9.27
CA TYR A 18 4.82 9.99 9.62
C TYR A 18 5.41 10.34 10.97
N GLN A 19 6.09 11.48 11.05
CA GLN A 19 6.61 12.03 12.29
C GLN A 19 6.07 13.44 12.48
N GLY A 20 5.56 13.73 13.66
CA GLY A 20 4.95 15.03 13.95
C GLY A 20 4.68 15.23 15.42
N GLN A 21 3.87 16.23 15.73
CA GLN A 21 3.39 16.52 17.07
C GLN A 21 1.86 16.47 17.09
N LYS A 22 1.31 15.79 18.07
CA LYS A 22 -0.12 15.79 18.38
C LYS A 22 -0.29 16.17 19.86
N ASP A 23 -1.06 17.23 20.11
CA ASP A 23 -1.29 17.77 21.46
C ASP A 23 0.01 18.09 22.22
N GLY A 24 1.01 18.65 21.50
CA GLY A 24 2.32 19.02 22.05
C GLY A 24 3.27 17.83 22.36
N LYS A 25 2.88 16.61 21.97
CA LYS A 25 3.70 15.39 22.14
C LYS A 25 4.21 14.90 20.80
N PRO A 26 5.48 14.45 20.71
CA PRO A 26 5.97 13.83 19.48
C PRO A 26 5.23 12.52 19.23
N VAL A 27 4.80 12.33 17.97
CA VAL A 27 4.10 11.12 17.53
C VAL A 27 4.80 10.58 16.31
N LYS A 28 5.00 9.26 16.29
CA LYS A 28 5.41 8.50 15.11
C LYS A 28 4.29 7.56 14.71
N TYR A 29 4.03 7.49 13.41
CA TYR A 29 2.99 6.63 12.87
C TYR A 29 3.49 5.98 11.58
N TYR A 30 3.39 4.68 11.48
CA TYR A 30 3.82 3.90 10.33
C TYR A 30 2.64 3.12 9.75
N VAL A 31 2.34 3.39 8.48
CA VAL A 31 1.36 2.64 7.69
C VAL A 31 2.12 1.86 6.63
N TYR A 32 1.88 0.56 6.54
CA TYR A 32 2.63 -0.30 5.63
C TYR A 32 1.83 -1.51 5.18
N ASN A 33 2.23 -2.09 4.04
CA ASN A 33 1.84 -3.42 3.64
C ASN A 33 3.07 -4.31 3.39
N VAL A 34 2.85 -5.61 3.46
CA VAL A 34 3.88 -6.62 3.17
C VAL A 34 3.27 -7.61 2.19
N CYS A 35 3.94 -7.81 1.06
CA CYS A 35 3.55 -8.78 0.04
C CYS A 35 4.66 -9.83 -0.12
N ASP A 36 4.32 -11.08 0.12
CA ASP A 36 5.23 -12.21 -0.06
C ASP A 36 5.33 -12.60 -1.53
N HIS A 37 6.56 -12.75 -2.05
CA HIS A 37 6.76 -13.08 -3.46
C HIS A 37 6.26 -14.46 -3.83
N GLN A 38 6.40 -15.45 -2.94
CA GLN A 38 6.00 -16.81 -3.22
C GLN A 38 4.48 -16.97 -3.18
N GLU A 39 3.82 -16.35 -2.21
CA GLU A 39 2.35 -16.35 -2.12
C GLU A 39 1.74 -15.62 -3.33
N CYS A 40 2.26 -14.46 -3.67
CA CYS A 40 1.85 -13.71 -4.85
C CYS A 40 2.02 -14.52 -6.14
N TYR A 41 3.16 -15.18 -6.31
CA TYR A 41 3.41 -16.01 -7.49
C TYR A 41 2.45 -17.20 -7.61
N LYS A 42 2.10 -17.82 -6.49
CA LYS A 42 1.11 -18.91 -6.47
C LYS A 42 -0.28 -18.44 -6.89
N GLU A 43 -0.65 -17.22 -6.50
CA GLU A 43 -1.97 -16.64 -6.77
C GLU A 43 -2.11 -16.14 -8.21
N VAL A 44 -1.12 -15.37 -8.69
CA VAL A 44 -1.23 -14.62 -9.96
C VAL A 44 -0.13 -14.91 -10.98
N GLY A 45 0.82 -15.78 -10.67
CA GLY A 45 1.95 -16.11 -11.55
C GLY A 45 2.92 -14.95 -11.79
N SER A 46 2.93 -13.94 -10.91
CA SER A 46 3.74 -12.73 -11.02
C SER A 46 4.44 -12.39 -9.71
N GLN A 47 5.44 -11.51 -9.79
CA GLN A 47 6.17 -11.02 -8.62
C GLN A 47 5.31 -10.10 -7.75
N ALA A 48 5.65 -10.01 -6.45
CA ALA A 48 4.98 -9.11 -5.51
C ALA A 48 4.99 -7.65 -5.98
N VAL A 49 6.04 -7.20 -6.67
CA VAL A 49 6.10 -5.83 -7.23
C VAL A 49 4.98 -5.59 -8.25
N SER A 50 4.71 -6.57 -9.12
CA SER A 50 3.60 -6.47 -10.07
C SER A 50 2.25 -6.43 -9.35
N TYR A 51 2.09 -7.21 -8.30
CA TYR A 51 0.88 -7.27 -7.49
C TYR A 51 0.65 -5.97 -6.73
N THR A 52 1.67 -5.46 -6.03
CA THR A 52 1.58 -4.20 -5.28
C THR A 52 1.41 -2.96 -6.15
N THR A 53 1.70 -3.06 -7.44
CA THR A 53 1.43 -2.02 -8.43
C THR A 53 0.05 -2.19 -9.07
N GLY A 54 -0.31 -3.39 -9.46
CA GLY A 54 -1.54 -3.68 -10.20
C GLY A 54 -2.81 -3.55 -9.35
N VAL A 55 -2.79 -4.04 -8.12
CA VAL A 55 -3.95 -3.99 -7.23
C VAL A 55 -4.38 -2.55 -6.91
N PRO A 56 -3.49 -1.63 -6.50
CA PRO A 56 -3.86 -0.24 -6.30
C PRO A 56 -4.38 0.45 -7.57
N ALA A 57 -3.79 0.17 -8.72
CA ALA A 57 -4.25 0.72 -9.99
C ALA A 57 -5.67 0.25 -10.34
N MET A 58 -5.96 -1.05 -10.15
CA MET A 58 -7.29 -1.62 -10.33
C MET A 58 -8.31 -1.00 -9.37
N ILE A 59 -7.94 -0.84 -8.10
CA ILE A 59 -8.82 -0.22 -7.09
C ILE A 59 -9.09 1.23 -7.46
N GLY A 60 -8.10 2.00 -7.90
CA GLY A 60 -8.28 3.37 -8.37
C GLY A 60 -9.28 3.45 -9.53
N ALA A 61 -9.13 2.58 -10.52
CA ALA A 61 -10.09 2.48 -11.64
C ALA A 61 -11.50 2.13 -11.12
N MET A 62 -11.62 1.21 -10.17
CA MET A 62 -12.89 0.84 -9.56
C MET A 62 -13.53 2.01 -8.80
N MET A 63 -12.75 2.84 -8.07
CA MET A 63 -13.27 4.04 -7.39
C MET A 63 -13.89 5.03 -8.39
N VAL A 64 -13.26 5.21 -9.55
CA VAL A 64 -13.80 6.07 -10.61
C VAL A 64 -15.04 5.46 -11.24
N LEU A 65 -15.02 4.19 -11.62
CA LEU A 65 -16.14 3.51 -12.27
C LEU A 65 -17.37 3.39 -11.37
N THR A 66 -17.19 3.20 -10.07
CA THR A 66 -18.28 3.13 -9.10
C THR A 66 -18.77 4.51 -8.65
N GLY A 67 -18.13 5.59 -9.12
CA GLY A 67 -18.50 6.96 -8.77
C GLY A 67 -18.10 7.42 -7.37
N LYS A 68 -17.30 6.63 -6.64
CA LYS A 68 -16.76 7.04 -5.35
C LYS A 68 -15.76 8.19 -5.49
N TRP A 69 -14.96 8.16 -6.56
CA TRP A 69 -14.09 9.25 -6.96
C TRP A 69 -14.64 9.90 -8.24
N LYS A 70 -15.67 10.72 -8.09
CA LYS A 70 -16.34 11.39 -9.20
C LYS A 70 -16.08 12.89 -9.16
N LYS A 71 -15.11 13.34 -9.97
CA LYS A 71 -14.77 14.76 -10.13
C LYS A 71 -14.27 14.99 -11.55
N ALA A 72 -14.79 16.01 -12.23
CA ALA A 72 -14.37 16.33 -13.60
C ALA A 72 -13.05 17.10 -13.58
N GLY A 73 -12.05 16.64 -14.33
CA GLY A 73 -10.72 17.26 -14.41
C GLY A 73 -9.58 16.25 -14.23
N VAL A 74 -8.38 16.76 -14.04
CA VAL A 74 -7.18 15.99 -13.71
C VAL A 74 -6.82 16.28 -12.26
N TYR A 75 -6.71 15.23 -11.46
CA TYR A 75 -6.47 15.32 -10.02
C TYR A 75 -5.42 14.33 -9.58
N ASN A 76 -4.66 14.66 -8.55
CA ASN A 76 -3.81 13.70 -7.85
C ASN A 76 -4.68 12.82 -6.94
N VAL A 77 -4.22 11.60 -6.69
CA VAL A 77 -4.94 10.63 -5.85
C VAL A 77 -5.17 11.17 -4.44
N GLU A 78 -4.25 11.97 -3.92
CA GLU A 78 -4.29 12.59 -2.60
C GLU A 78 -5.41 13.63 -2.42
N GLU A 79 -6.05 14.06 -3.51
CA GLU A 79 -7.18 15.00 -3.48
C GLU A 79 -8.54 14.33 -3.27
N PHE A 80 -8.55 13.00 -3.25
CA PHE A 80 -9.77 12.21 -3.03
C PHE A 80 -9.81 11.65 -1.60
N ASP A 81 -11.02 11.26 -1.18
CA ASP A 81 -11.21 10.54 0.06
C ASP A 81 -10.48 9.19 0.04
N PRO A 82 -9.49 8.97 0.94
CA PRO A 82 -8.71 7.74 0.96
C PRO A 82 -9.46 6.56 1.58
N ASP A 83 -10.46 6.77 2.43
CA ASP A 83 -11.09 5.72 3.23
C ASP A 83 -11.63 4.56 2.39
N PRO A 84 -12.44 4.80 1.34
CA PRO A 84 -12.97 3.70 0.53
C PRO A 84 -11.88 2.97 -0.26
N PHE A 85 -10.77 3.63 -0.57
CA PHE A 85 -9.63 3.01 -1.22
C PHE A 85 -8.84 2.11 -0.26
N MET A 86 -8.59 2.58 0.95
CA MET A 86 -7.90 1.82 2.00
C MET A 86 -8.69 0.59 2.43
N GLU A 87 -10.02 0.71 2.53
CA GLU A 87 -10.90 -0.43 2.77
C GLU A 87 -10.82 -1.46 1.64
N ALA A 88 -10.81 -0.99 0.39
CA ALA A 88 -10.70 -1.87 -0.77
C ALA A 88 -9.34 -2.59 -0.84
N LEU A 89 -8.23 -1.97 -0.43
CA LEU A 89 -6.93 -2.64 -0.33
C LEU A 89 -6.98 -3.87 0.58
N ASN A 90 -7.63 -3.75 1.75
CA ASN A 90 -7.82 -4.86 2.68
C ASN A 90 -8.63 -6.00 2.06
N LYS A 91 -9.63 -5.67 1.25
CA LYS A 91 -10.52 -6.64 0.60
C LYS A 91 -9.85 -7.34 -0.59
N TRP A 92 -8.99 -6.65 -1.32
CA TRP A 92 -8.43 -7.10 -2.59
C TRP A 92 -6.97 -7.57 -2.51
N GLY A 93 -6.55 -8.07 -1.35
CA GLY A 93 -5.30 -8.81 -1.21
C GLY A 93 -4.05 -8.00 -0.86
N LEU A 94 -4.18 -6.70 -0.61
CA LEU A 94 -3.10 -5.87 -0.07
C LEU A 94 -3.49 -5.24 1.28
N PRO A 95 -3.69 -6.04 2.33
CA PRO A 95 -4.03 -5.50 3.63
C PRO A 95 -2.90 -4.62 4.15
N TRP A 96 -3.28 -3.43 4.61
CA TRP A 96 -2.36 -2.51 5.27
C TRP A 96 -2.39 -2.69 6.77
N LYS A 97 -1.29 -2.33 7.41
CA LYS A 97 -1.06 -2.42 8.84
C LYS A 97 -0.62 -1.08 9.39
N GLU A 98 -0.88 -0.87 10.67
CA GLU A 98 -0.51 0.34 11.40
C GLU A 98 0.43 0.00 12.55
N ASN A 99 1.38 0.90 12.80
CA ASN A 99 2.22 0.88 13.99
C ASN A 99 2.36 2.30 14.53
N PHE A 100 1.93 2.52 15.77
CA PHE A 100 1.89 3.84 16.44
C PHE A 100 3.12 4.08 17.30
N ASP A 101 4.17 3.52 17.18
CA ASP A 101 5.48 3.83 17.77
C ASP A 101 6.56 2.93 17.18
N PRO A 102 6.83 3.08 15.87
CA PRO A 102 7.80 2.24 15.21
C PRO A 102 9.21 2.53 15.74
N VAL A 103 9.93 1.47 16.10
CA VAL A 103 11.36 1.56 16.36
C VAL A 103 12.07 1.63 15.01
N LEU A 104 12.66 2.77 14.71
CA LEU A 104 13.49 2.94 13.53
C LEU A 104 14.86 2.35 13.81
N VAL A 105 15.29 1.44 12.98
CA VAL A 105 16.66 0.90 13.00
C VAL A 105 17.44 1.73 11.98
N ASP A 106 18.48 2.43 12.48
CA ASP A 106 19.41 3.21 11.65
C ASP A 106 20.31 2.29 10.80
#